data_e932f8a452442585e6e2cb0909a3b815
#
_entry.id   e932f8a452442585e6e2cb0909a3b815
#
_cell.length_a   1.000
_cell.length_b   1.000
_cell.length_c   1.000
_cell.angle_alpha   90.00
_cell.angle_beta   90.00
_cell.angle_gamma   90.00
#
_symmetry.space_group_name_H-M   'P 1'
#
loop_
_entity.id
_entity.type
_entity.pdbx_description
1 polymer ?
#
loop_
_entity_poly.entity_id
_entity_poly.type
_entity_poly.pdbx_seq_one_letter_code
_entity_poly.pdbx_strand_id
1 'polypeptide(L)'
;MKYIHQDYQDKVWNEINKSNFKSYHKPHYKKYSLANLAPTILSHFGKKSKNILNDNLIQTSLDGCQSIVLILIDGLGFNLIKNSLHNPLLDKLYYNNIVIPITSTFPSTTSTALSTVNTGMTPQQHGIIGHTMYLRKYGTIANMVNFSPESDRNSSR
;
A
#
# COMPACT_ATOMS: atom_id res chain seq x y z
N MET A 1 -11.11 -1.16 -24.55
CA MET A 1 -10.61 -0.81 -23.19
C MET A 1 -9.98 -2.01 -22.46
N LYS A 2 -10.54 -3.21 -22.49
CA LYS A 2 -10.07 -4.41 -21.75
C LYS A 2 -8.58 -4.75 -21.93
N TYR A 3 -8.02 -4.58 -23.15
CA TYR A 3 -6.62 -4.95 -23.47
C TYR A 3 -5.58 -3.89 -23.05
N ILE A 4 -5.93 -2.61 -23.08
CA ILE A 4 -4.99 -1.53 -22.74
C ILE A 4 -4.58 -1.59 -21.26
N HIS A 5 -5.49 -1.98 -20.38
CA HIS A 5 -5.21 -2.09 -18.95
C HIS A 5 -4.33 -3.31 -18.63
N GLN A 6 -4.47 -4.40 -19.36
CA GLN A 6 -3.70 -5.63 -19.12
C GLN A 6 -2.23 -5.46 -19.51
N ASP A 7 -1.96 -4.92 -20.70
CA ASP A 7 -0.59 -4.62 -21.16
C ASP A 7 0.12 -3.65 -20.18
N TYR A 8 -0.64 -2.69 -19.64
CA TYR A 8 -0.13 -1.75 -18.66
C TYR A 8 0.21 -2.44 -17.32
N GLN A 9 -0.69 -3.28 -16.81
CA GLN A 9 -0.44 -4.06 -15.59
C GLN A 9 0.80 -4.95 -15.73
N ASP A 10 0.96 -5.62 -16.86
CA ASP A 10 2.11 -6.47 -17.13
C ASP A 10 3.41 -5.65 -17.21
N LYS A 11 3.34 -4.45 -17.78
CA LYS A 11 4.48 -3.52 -17.79
C LYS A 11 4.90 -3.11 -16.37
N VAL A 12 3.94 -2.71 -15.53
CA VAL A 12 4.21 -2.35 -14.13
C VAL A 12 4.72 -3.55 -13.34
N TRP A 13 4.10 -4.71 -13.52
CA TRP A 13 4.51 -5.96 -12.89
C TRP A 13 5.95 -6.33 -13.25
N ASN A 14 6.30 -6.22 -14.52
CA ASN A 14 7.65 -6.46 -15.00
C ASN A 14 8.67 -5.44 -14.46
N GLU A 15 8.29 -4.17 -14.33
CA GLU A 15 9.15 -3.15 -13.72
C GLU A 15 9.41 -3.44 -12.23
N ILE A 16 8.38 -3.82 -11.48
CA ILE A 16 8.52 -4.24 -10.08
C ILE A 16 9.45 -5.45 -9.96
N ASN A 17 9.28 -6.44 -10.81
CA ASN A 17 10.04 -7.69 -10.76
C ASN A 17 11.52 -7.55 -11.15
N LYS A 18 11.87 -6.57 -11.99
CA LYS A 18 13.27 -6.29 -12.34
C LYS A 18 14.15 -5.94 -11.14
N SER A 19 13.54 -5.43 -10.07
CA SER A 19 14.23 -5.02 -8.84
C SER A 19 14.30 -6.11 -7.77
N ASN A 20 13.79 -7.32 -8.05
CA ASN A 20 13.75 -8.41 -7.10
C ASN A 20 15.13 -8.96 -6.79
N PHE A 21 15.33 -9.33 -5.53
CA PHE A 21 16.54 -10.01 -5.06
C PHE A 21 16.20 -11.47 -4.71
N LYS A 22 16.68 -12.41 -5.53
CA LYS A 22 16.37 -13.84 -5.40
C LYS A 22 14.85 -14.09 -5.38
N SER A 23 14.32 -14.61 -4.27
CA SER A 23 12.90 -14.91 -4.07
C SER A 23 12.09 -13.79 -3.38
N TYR A 24 12.71 -12.64 -3.11
CA TYR A 24 12.07 -11.54 -2.40
C TYR A 24 11.70 -10.39 -3.35
N HIS A 25 10.46 -9.91 -3.22
CA HIS A 25 10.03 -8.66 -3.85
C HIS A 25 10.56 -7.48 -3.05
N LYS A 26 11.52 -6.75 -3.63
CA LYS A 26 12.00 -5.52 -3.02
C LYS A 26 10.94 -4.44 -3.16
N PRO A 27 10.56 -3.73 -2.06
CA PRO A 27 9.61 -2.63 -2.15
C PRO A 27 10.07 -1.53 -3.11
N HIS A 28 9.18 -1.13 -4.01
CA HIS A 28 9.46 -0.12 -5.03
C HIS A 28 9.05 1.27 -4.55
N TYR A 29 9.59 1.74 -3.42
CA TYR A 29 9.17 2.95 -2.70
C TYR A 29 9.16 4.23 -3.55
N LYS A 30 9.94 4.30 -4.62
CA LYS A 30 10.02 5.50 -5.44
C LYS A 30 8.81 5.70 -6.36
N LYS A 31 8.08 4.61 -6.70
CA LYS A 31 7.10 4.68 -7.78
C LYS A 31 5.86 3.80 -7.59
N TYR A 32 6.03 2.53 -7.18
CA TYR A 32 4.95 1.54 -7.11
C TYR A 32 4.92 0.84 -5.75
N SER A 33 4.52 1.56 -4.71
CA SER A 33 4.41 1.01 -3.36
C SER A 33 3.30 1.68 -2.55
N LEU A 34 2.96 1.10 -1.42
CA LEU A 34 2.02 1.69 -0.47
C LEU A 34 2.44 3.11 -0.03
N ALA A 35 3.74 3.41 0.03
CA ALA A 35 4.24 4.72 0.39
C ALA A 35 3.89 5.83 -0.61
N ASN A 36 3.46 5.46 -1.82
CA ASN A 36 3.09 6.42 -2.85
C ASN A 36 1.61 6.80 -2.83
N LEU A 37 0.75 6.10 -2.07
CA LEU A 37 -0.70 6.33 -2.06
C LEU A 37 -1.07 7.69 -1.45
N ALA A 38 -0.70 7.96 -0.21
CA ALA A 38 -1.00 9.24 0.44
C ALA A 38 -0.42 10.43 -0.32
N PRO A 39 0.85 10.42 -0.78
CA PRO A 39 1.38 11.47 -1.62
C PRO A 39 0.58 11.71 -2.90
N THR A 40 0.06 10.66 -3.54
CA THR A 40 -0.76 10.77 -4.75
C THR A 40 -2.10 11.46 -4.45
N ILE A 41 -2.78 11.03 -3.39
CA ILE A 41 -4.05 11.65 -2.95
C ILE A 41 -3.83 13.12 -2.59
N LEU A 42 -2.80 13.43 -1.83
CA LEU A 42 -2.47 14.82 -1.46
C LEU A 42 -2.14 15.67 -2.67
N SER A 43 -1.43 15.12 -3.66
CA SER A 43 -1.10 15.82 -4.91
C SER A 43 -2.35 16.14 -5.72
N HIS A 44 -3.34 15.25 -5.77
CA HIS A 44 -4.63 15.48 -6.41
C HIS A 44 -5.35 16.70 -5.80
N PHE A 45 -5.30 16.86 -4.48
CA PHE A 45 -5.87 18.02 -3.78
C PHE A 45 -4.92 19.24 -3.72
N GLY A 46 -3.98 19.36 -4.63
CA GLY A 46 -3.11 20.53 -4.80
C GLY A 46 -1.97 20.68 -3.81
N LYS A 47 -1.66 19.65 -3.01
CA LYS A 47 -0.49 19.66 -2.13
C LYS A 47 0.75 19.17 -2.88
N LYS A 48 1.83 19.94 -2.86
CA LYS A 48 3.11 19.49 -3.42
C LYS A 48 3.59 18.24 -2.65
N SER A 49 3.62 17.11 -3.33
CA SER A 49 4.04 15.85 -2.77
C SER A 49 5.14 15.23 -3.63
N LYS A 50 6.10 14.56 -2.97
CA LYS A 50 7.14 13.77 -3.63
C LYS A 50 6.73 12.31 -3.67
N ASN A 51 7.32 11.53 -4.57
CA ASN A 51 7.09 10.08 -4.68
C ASN A 51 5.61 9.70 -4.86
N ILE A 52 4.90 10.42 -5.72
CA ILE A 52 3.55 10.05 -6.14
C ILE A 52 3.58 8.79 -7.02
N LEU A 53 2.46 8.09 -7.12
CA LEU A 53 2.22 7.12 -8.18
C LEU A 53 2.19 7.90 -9.50
N ASN A 54 3.34 8.00 -10.15
CA ASN A 54 3.48 8.77 -11.39
C ASN A 54 2.94 7.94 -12.57
N ASP A 55 1.64 7.93 -12.67
CA ASP A 55 0.89 7.13 -13.61
C ASP A 55 -0.24 7.94 -14.23
N ASN A 56 -0.20 8.06 -15.55
CA ASN A 56 -1.21 8.82 -16.29
C ASN A 56 -2.62 8.24 -16.09
N LEU A 57 -2.76 6.91 -15.97
CA LEU A 57 -4.06 6.28 -15.77
C LEU A 57 -4.66 6.67 -14.42
N ILE A 58 -3.86 6.68 -13.35
CA ILE A 58 -4.31 7.11 -12.03
C ILE A 58 -4.68 8.58 -12.04
N GLN A 59 -3.84 9.43 -12.61
CA GLN A 59 -4.10 10.86 -12.68
C GLN A 59 -5.38 11.15 -13.45
N THR A 60 -5.55 10.57 -14.64
CA THR A 60 -6.77 10.72 -15.43
C THR A 60 -8.01 10.19 -14.69
N SER A 61 -7.88 9.12 -13.91
CA SER A 61 -9.00 8.57 -13.15
C SER A 61 -9.41 9.44 -11.96
N LEU A 62 -8.50 10.24 -11.44
CA LEU A 62 -8.76 11.17 -10.35
C LEU A 62 -9.25 12.53 -10.84
N ASP A 63 -9.08 12.86 -12.13
CA ASP A 63 -9.47 14.14 -12.68
C ASP A 63 -10.93 14.47 -12.39
N GLY A 64 -11.16 15.65 -11.83
CA GLY A 64 -12.50 16.14 -11.46
C GLY A 64 -13.09 15.52 -10.18
N CYS A 65 -12.41 14.57 -9.53
CA CYS A 65 -12.88 13.99 -8.28
C CYS A 65 -12.79 15.01 -7.12
N GLN A 66 -13.93 15.26 -6.47
CA GLN A 66 -14.01 16.13 -5.30
C GLN A 66 -13.75 15.39 -4.00
N SER A 67 -13.86 14.07 -3.99
CA SER A 67 -13.69 13.22 -2.82
C SER A 67 -13.03 11.89 -3.23
N ILE A 68 -12.16 11.38 -2.39
CA ILE A 68 -11.51 10.07 -2.55
C ILE A 68 -11.78 9.23 -1.30
N VAL A 69 -12.28 8.02 -1.50
CA VAL A 69 -12.42 7.02 -0.43
C VAL A 69 -11.34 5.97 -0.62
N LEU A 70 -10.43 5.86 0.33
CA LEU A 70 -9.39 4.82 0.35
C LEU A 70 -9.86 3.64 1.21
N ILE A 71 -10.04 2.48 0.58
CA ILE A 71 -10.37 1.23 1.27
C ILE A 71 -9.13 0.34 1.28
N LEU A 72 -8.64 0.00 2.47
CA LEU A 72 -7.51 -0.89 2.66
C LEU A 72 -8.01 -2.27 3.13
N ILE A 73 -7.75 -3.30 2.33
CA ILE A 73 -8.11 -4.68 2.65
C ILE A 73 -6.83 -5.44 2.96
N ASP A 74 -6.65 -5.81 4.23
CA ASP A 74 -5.48 -6.56 4.68
C ASP A 74 -5.51 -8.00 4.13
N GLY A 75 -4.34 -8.51 3.76
CA GLY A 75 -4.19 -9.86 3.21
C GLY A 75 -4.65 -10.05 1.76
N LEU A 76 -5.34 -9.09 1.14
CA LEU A 76 -5.79 -9.18 -0.25
C LEU A 76 -4.69 -8.70 -1.21
N GLY A 77 -3.74 -9.59 -1.51
CA GLY A 77 -2.64 -9.30 -2.43
C GLY A 77 -3.01 -9.43 -3.91
N PHE A 78 -2.28 -8.73 -4.79
CA PHE A 78 -2.48 -8.75 -6.24
C PHE A 78 -2.47 -10.17 -6.84
N ASN A 79 -1.53 -11.03 -6.41
CA ASN A 79 -1.48 -12.42 -6.88
C ASN A 79 -2.71 -13.23 -6.46
N LEU A 80 -3.24 -12.98 -5.26
CA LEU A 80 -4.46 -13.63 -4.80
C LEU A 80 -5.65 -13.23 -5.69
N ILE A 81 -5.79 -11.94 -5.99
CA ILE A 81 -6.84 -11.45 -6.91
C ILE A 81 -6.70 -12.13 -8.27
N LYS A 82 -5.50 -12.11 -8.86
CA LYS A 82 -5.23 -12.68 -10.19
C LYS A 82 -5.53 -14.20 -10.26
N ASN A 83 -5.23 -14.92 -9.19
CA ASN A 83 -5.50 -16.37 -9.12
C ASN A 83 -6.94 -16.72 -8.75
N SER A 84 -7.74 -15.74 -8.34
CA SER A 84 -9.12 -15.94 -7.87
C SER A 84 -10.18 -15.31 -8.80
N LEU A 85 -9.84 -15.09 -10.08
CA LEU A 85 -10.76 -14.51 -11.07
C LEU A 85 -11.96 -15.41 -11.42
N HIS A 86 -11.99 -16.65 -10.95
CA HIS A 86 -13.20 -17.49 -10.97
C HIS A 86 -14.30 -16.95 -10.04
N ASN A 87 -13.97 -16.08 -9.08
CA ASN A 87 -14.95 -15.39 -8.25
C ASN A 87 -15.55 -14.21 -9.03
N PRO A 88 -16.89 -14.15 -9.23
CA PRO A 88 -17.53 -13.12 -10.05
C PRO A 88 -17.27 -11.67 -9.57
N LEU A 89 -17.11 -11.45 -8.26
CA LEU A 89 -16.81 -10.13 -7.71
C LEU A 89 -15.40 -9.70 -8.09
N LEU A 90 -14.41 -10.58 -7.90
CA LEU A 90 -13.01 -10.28 -8.22
C LEU A 90 -12.80 -10.14 -9.73
N ASP A 91 -13.47 -10.96 -10.54
CA ASP A 91 -13.50 -10.83 -12.00
C ASP A 91 -14.01 -9.45 -12.42
N LYS A 92 -15.17 -9.04 -11.90
CA LYS A 92 -15.76 -7.73 -12.18
C LYS A 92 -14.86 -6.58 -11.71
N LEU A 93 -14.28 -6.67 -10.52
CA LEU A 93 -13.33 -5.68 -10.02
C LEU A 93 -12.09 -5.58 -10.91
N TYR A 94 -11.54 -6.71 -11.31
CA TYR A 94 -10.31 -6.77 -12.09
C TYR A 94 -10.48 -6.25 -13.52
N TYR A 95 -11.55 -6.63 -14.22
CA TYR A 95 -11.73 -6.30 -15.62
C TYR A 95 -12.49 -5.01 -15.90
N ASN A 96 -13.28 -4.51 -14.96
CA ASN A 96 -14.08 -3.30 -15.16
C ASN A 96 -13.45 -2.04 -14.52
N ASN A 97 -12.33 -2.19 -13.82
CA ASN A 97 -11.65 -1.09 -13.15
C ASN A 97 -10.16 -1.03 -13.51
N ILE A 98 -9.51 0.05 -13.13
CA ILE A 98 -8.07 0.17 -13.23
C ILE A 98 -7.46 -0.56 -12.03
N VAL A 99 -6.70 -1.61 -12.33
CA VAL A 99 -5.97 -2.40 -11.33
C VAL A 99 -4.48 -2.24 -11.59
N ILE A 100 -3.73 -1.78 -10.60
CA ILE A 100 -2.30 -1.55 -10.70
C ILE A 100 -1.59 -2.32 -9.59
N PRO A 101 -0.66 -3.22 -9.93
CA PRO A 101 0.16 -3.89 -8.93
C PRO A 101 1.10 -2.89 -8.26
N ILE A 102 1.12 -2.90 -6.94
CA ILE A 102 2.06 -2.13 -6.14
C ILE A 102 2.72 -3.03 -5.10
N THR A 103 3.89 -2.65 -4.64
CA THR A 103 4.60 -3.38 -3.59
C THR A 103 4.13 -2.94 -2.20
N SER A 104 4.09 -3.88 -1.27
CA SER A 104 3.95 -3.60 0.15
C SER A 104 5.26 -3.04 0.73
N THR A 105 5.32 -2.94 2.04
CA THR A 105 6.49 -2.49 2.80
C THR A 105 7.44 -3.65 3.13
N PHE A 106 8.63 -3.32 3.57
CA PHE A 106 9.52 -4.25 4.23
C PHE A 106 10.01 -3.63 5.56
N PRO A 107 9.78 -4.28 6.71
CA PRO A 107 8.97 -5.50 6.92
C PRO A 107 7.49 -5.33 6.51
N SER A 108 6.83 -6.43 6.11
CA SER A 108 5.44 -6.41 5.63
C SER A 108 4.44 -6.74 6.76
N THR A 109 4.58 -6.09 7.91
CA THR A 109 3.62 -6.22 9.01
C THR A 109 2.47 -5.22 8.84
N THR A 110 1.29 -5.54 9.37
CA THR A 110 0.10 -4.69 9.31
C THR A 110 0.38 -3.29 9.86
N SER A 111 1.04 -3.18 11.01
CA SER A 111 1.41 -1.88 11.62
C SER A 111 2.34 -1.05 10.72
N THR A 112 3.32 -1.69 10.10
CA THR A 112 4.24 -1.03 9.17
C THR A 112 3.50 -0.55 7.91
N ALA A 113 2.64 -1.39 7.34
CA ALA A 113 1.85 -1.05 6.16
C ALA A 113 0.86 0.08 6.44
N LEU A 114 0.11 0.02 7.55
CA LEU A 114 -0.81 1.08 7.98
C LEU A 114 -0.11 2.41 8.19
N SER A 115 1.03 2.41 8.90
CA SER A 115 1.82 3.62 9.12
C SER A 115 2.33 4.20 7.79
N THR A 116 2.76 3.36 6.87
CA THR A 116 3.19 3.79 5.53
C THR A 116 2.03 4.41 4.73
N VAL A 117 0.86 3.78 4.71
CA VAL A 117 -0.31 4.32 4.00
C VAL A 117 -0.77 5.65 4.58
N ASN A 118 -0.80 5.77 5.91
CA ASN A 118 -1.27 6.99 6.59
C ASN A 118 -0.29 8.17 6.46
N THR A 119 1.01 7.90 6.40
CA THR A 119 2.03 8.96 6.40
C THR A 119 2.63 9.24 5.03
N GLY A 120 2.53 8.32 4.07
CA GLY A 120 3.27 8.35 2.82
C GLY A 120 4.78 8.18 3.00
N MET A 121 5.22 7.76 4.17
CA MET A 121 6.62 7.53 4.52
C MET A 121 6.99 6.05 4.39
N THR A 122 8.25 5.78 4.11
CA THR A 122 8.78 4.41 4.16
C THR A 122 9.00 3.95 5.61
N PRO A 123 9.07 2.64 5.88
CA PRO A 123 9.37 2.12 7.23
C PRO A 123 10.63 2.70 7.85
N GLN A 124 11.63 2.99 7.04
CA GLN A 124 12.87 3.64 7.44
C GLN A 124 12.66 5.08 7.93
N GLN A 125 11.67 5.78 7.38
CA GLN A 125 11.37 7.18 7.71
C GLN A 125 10.44 7.31 8.92
N HIS A 126 9.38 6.47 9.01
CA HIS A 126 8.46 6.54 10.14
C HIS A 126 8.90 5.69 11.35
N GLY A 127 9.85 4.76 11.17
CA GLY A 127 10.45 3.98 12.26
C GLY A 127 9.59 2.82 12.80
N ILE A 128 8.39 2.57 12.26
CA ILE A 128 7.52 1.48 12.70
C ILE A 128 7.79 0.25 11.83
N ILE A 129 8.46 -0.74 12.43
CA ILE A 129 8.97 -1.92 11.74
C ILE A 129 8.42 -3.25 12.27
N GLY A 130 7.58 -3.21 13.28
CA GLY A 130 7.01 -4.40 13.91
C GLY A 130 5.65 -4.14 14.53
N HIS A 131 4.91 -5.24 14.79
CA HIS A 131 3.60 -5.17 15.41
C HIS A 131 3.70 -4.70 16.86
N THR A 132 4.71 -5.15 17.57
CA THR A 132 5.03 -4.78 18.95
C THR A 132 6.44 -4.21 18.99
N MET A 133 6.62 -3.04 19.59
CA MET A 133 7.91 -2.35 19.67
C MET A 133 8.14 -1.76 21.06
N TYR A 134 9.40 -1.79 21.50
CA TYR A 134 9.80 -1.07 22.71
C TYR A 134 9.99 0.42 22.38
N LEU A 135 9.21 1.26 23.03
CA LEU A 135 9.29 2.70 22.88
C LEU A 135 10.16 3.30 23.99
N ARG A 136 11.45 3.47 23.71
CA ARG A 136 12.44 3.94 24.69
C ARG A 136 12.04 5.24 25.38
N LYS A 137 11.47 6.20 24.65
CA LYS A 137 11.04 7.49 25.19
C LYS A 137 9.99 7.35 26.29
N TYR A 138 9.17 6.32 26.23
CA TYR A 138 8.07 6.06 27.16
C TYR A 138 8.35 4.89 28.11
N GLY A 139 9.49 4.21 27.95
CA GLY A 139 9.87 3.06 28.79
C GLY A 139 8.92 1.87 28.70
N THR A 140 8.17 1.74 27.60
CA THR A 140 7.11 0.73 27.47
C THR A 140 7.20 -0.06 26.19
N ILE A 141 6.64 -1.26 26.20
CA ILE A 141 6.36 -2.05 25.00
C ILE A 141 4.94 -1.69 24.54
N ALA A 142 4.79 -1.33 23.27
CA ALA A 142 3.53 -0.91 22.70
C ALA A 142 3.15 -1.70 21.45
N ASN A 143 1.85 -1.95 21.30
CA ASN A 143 1.25 -2.42 20.08
C ASN A 143 1.17 -1.28 19.06
N MET A 144 1.78 -1.46 17.91
CA MET A 144 1.94 -0.41 16.89
C MET A 144 0.77 -0.35 15.90
N VAL A 145 -0.25 -1.18 16.05
CA VAL A 145 -1.50 -1.06 15.24
C VAL A 145 -2.45 -0.05 15.86
N ASN A 146 -2.66 -0.14 17.17
CA ASN A 146 -3.58 0.71 17.92
C ASN A 146 -2.86 1.73 18.83
N PHE A 147 -1.53 1.75 18.84
CA PHE A 147 -0.68 2.64 19.64
C PHE A 147 -0.98 2.57 21.14
N SER A 148 -1.26 1.38 21.67
CA SER A 148 -1.52 1.13 23.09
C SER A 148 -0.40 0.35 23.75
N PRO A 149 -0.16 0.53 25.07
CA PRO A 149 0.75 -0.32 25.83
C PRO A 149 0.33 -1.78 25.74
N GLU A 150 1.29 -2.70 25.62
CA GLU A 150 1.01 -4.14 25.55
C GLU A 150 0.43 -4.69 26.89
N SER A 151 0.71 -4.02 28.02
CA SER A 151 0.17 -4.36 29.34
C SER A 151 -1.36 -4.25 29.44
N ASP A 152 -1.98 -3.41 28.61
CA ASP A 152 -3.43 -3.16 28.68
C ASP A 152 -4.27 -4.31 28.09
N ARG A 153 -3.64 -5.25 27.35
CA ARG A 153 -4.34 -6.44 26.85
C ARG A 153 -4.80 -7.43 27.93
N ASN A 154 -4.18 -7.38 29.12
CA ASN A 154 -4.50 -8.30 30.22
C ASN A 154 -5.51 -7.71 31.22
N SER A 155 -5.90 -6.45 31.11
CA SER A 155 -6.81 -5.77 32.04
C SER A 155 -8.30 -5.87 31.66
N SER A 156 -8.61 -6.50 30.50
CA SER A 156 -9.99 -6.66 30.00
C SER A 156 -10.46 -8.13 29.96
N ARG A 157 -10.02 -8.95 30.96
CA ARG A 157 -10.60 -10.27 31.23
C ARG A 157 -11.23 -10.32 32.61
#